data_dbcec6b51376469a0a4cee90a077f1e7
#
_entry.id   dbcec6b51376469a0a4cee90a077f1e7
#
_cell.length_a   1.000
_cell.length_b   1.000
_cell.length_c   1.000
_cell.angle_alpha   90.00
_cell.angle_beta   90.00
_cell.angle_gamma   90.00
#
_symmetry.space_group_name_H-M   'P 1'
#
loop_
_entity.id
_entity.type
_entity.pdbx_description
1 polymer ?
#
loop_
_entity_poly.entity_id
_entity_poly.type
_entity_poly.pdbx_seq_one_letter_code
_entity_poly.pdbx_strand_id
1 'polypeptide(L)'
;MTWDDVLALALALPGATRGTSYGRDAVLVRGKMFVVIGREPDHVVLRAGLDEVDMLIATDPACFYQTPHYVGWPAVLARLDAADPERIAVLVERALSLIHI
;
A
#
# COMPACT_ATOMS: atom_id res chain seq x y z
N MET A 1 -11.05 -0.68 -8.75
CA MET A 1 -9.72 -0.07 -8.77
C MET A 1 -8.68 -1.12 -9.09
N THR A 2 -7.74 -0.80 -9.95
CA THR A 2 -6.68 -1.70 -10.39
C THR A 2 -5.32 -1.20 -9.89
N TRP A 3 -4.27 -2.01 -10.09
CA TRP A 3 -2.90 -1.57 -9.82
C TRP A 3 -2.54 -0.29 -10.60
N ASP A 4 -2.96 -0.20 -11.86
CA ASP A 4 -2.68 0.99 -12.67
C ASP A 4 -3.30 2.25 -12.06
N ASP A 5 -4.48 2.15 -11.48
CA ASP A 5 -5.11 3.27 -10.76
C ASP A 5 -4.30 3.68 -9.53
N VAL A 6 -3.85 2.70 -8.75
CA VAL A 6 -3.00 2.96 -7.57
C VAL A 6 -1.66 3.57 -7.99
N LEU A 7 -1.07 3.05 -9.05
CA LEU A 7 0.20 3.55 -9.59
C LEU A 7 0.08 5.03 -9.99
N ALA A 8 -1.00 5.40 -10.66
CA ALA A 8 -1.25 6.78 -11.06
C ALA A 8 -1.41 7.70 -9.84
N LEU A 9 -2.17 7.27 -8.83
CA LEU A 9 -2.34 8.02 -7.58
C LEU A 9 -1.00 8.23 -6.87
N ALA A 10 -0.22 7.17 -6.74
CA ALA A 10 1.05 7.21 -6.02
C ALA A 10 2.09 8.08 -6.74
N LEU A 11 2.18 7.97 -8.06
CA LEU A 11 3.13 8.75 -8.86
C LEU A 11 2.78 10.23 -8.92
N ALA A 12 1.53 10.60 -8.65
CA ALA A 12 1.12 12.01 -8.57
C ALA A 12 1.59 12.69 -7.29
N LEU A 13 2.04 11.92 -6.29
CA LEU A 13 2.49 12.47 -5.01
C LEU A 13 3.92 13.05 -5.12
N PRO A 14 4.24 14.11 -4.33
CA PRO A 14 5.55 14.76 -4.40
C PRO A 14 6.70 13.80 -4.09
N GLY A 15 7.72 13.78 -4.95
CA GLY A 15 8.92 12.98 -4.74
C GLY A 15 8.77 11.48 -5.04
N ALA A 16 7.58 11.05 -5.47
CA ALA A 16 7.34 9.65 -5.79
C ALA A 16 7.97 9.27 -7.14
N THR A 17 8.61 8.11 -7.18
CA THR A 17 9.22 7.56 -8.39
C THR A 17 8.84 6.09 -8.53
N ARG A 18 8.70 5.65 -9.78
CA ARG A 18 8.44 4.24 -10.07
C ARG A 18 9.74 3.44 -9.99
N GLY A 19 9.65 2.26 -9.40
CA GLY A 19 10.79 1.35 -9.29
C GLY A 19 10.31 -0.06 -9.01
N THR A 20 11.17 -0.84 -8.37
CA THR A 20 10.86 -2.22 -8.00
C THR A 20 11.20 -2.49 -6.54
N SER A 21 10.49 -3.47 -5.97
CA SER A 21 10.81 -4.02 -4.65
C SER A 21 10.75 -5.54 -4.78
N TYR A 22 11.89 -6.20 -4.58
CA TYR A 22 12.03 -7.65 -4.78
C TYR A 22 11.53 -8.13 -6.14
N GLY A 23 11.85 -7.35 -7.20
CA GLY A 23 11.44 -7.66 -8.57
C GLY A 23 10.01 -7.33 -8.93
N ARG A 24 9.23 -6.74 -8.03
CA ARG A 24 7.84 -6.34 -8.26
C ARG A 24 7.72 -4.84 -8.47
N ASP A 25 6.75 -4.45 -9.30
CA ASP A 25 6.45 -3.04 -9.55
C ASP A 25 6.09 -2.32 -8.25
N ALA A 26 6.68 -1.16 -8.03
CA ALA A 26 6.54 -0.40 -6.78
C ALA A 26 6.66 1.08 -7.04
N VAL A 27 6.19 1.88 -6.08
CA VAL A 27 6.43 3.32 -6.05
C VAL A 27 7.25 3.64 -4.79
N LEU A 28 8.30 4.42 -4.98
CA LEU A 28 9.26 4.76 -3.94
C LEU A 28 9.32 6.25 -3.71
N VAL A 29 9.73 6.63 -2.50
CA VAL A 29 10.12 7.99 -2.16
C VAL A 29 11.43 7.90 -1.39
N ARG A 30 12.43 8.67 -1.80
CA ARG A 30 13.78 8.64 -1.20
C ARG A 30 14.38 7.23 -1.18
N GLY A 31 14.11 6.42 -2.22
CA GLY A 31 14.60 5.06 -2.33
C GLY A 31 13.87 4.03 -1.47
N LYS A 32 12.82 4.43 -0.75
CA LYS A 32 12.03 3.53 0.10
C LYS A 32 10.65 3.32 -0.50
N MET A 33 10.23 2.06 -0.61
CA MET A 33 8.91 1.73 -1.15
C MET A 33 7.81 2.12 -0.15
N PHE A 34 6.71 2.66 -0.66
CA PHE A 34 5.51 2.90 0.14
C PHE A 34 4.27 2.20 -0.42
N VAL A 35 4.30 1.77 -1.68
CA VAL A 35 3.29 0.91 -2.27
C VAL A 35 3.94 -0.07 -3.24
N VAL A 36 3.51 -1.32 -3.22
CA VAL A 36 4.04 -2.40 -4.08
C VAL A 36 2.87 -3.22 -4.59
N ILE A 37 2.95 -3.67 -5.84
CA ILE A 37 1.98 -4.63 -6.38
C ILE A 37 2.05 -5.93 -5.57
N GLY A 38 0.89 -6.50 -5.24
CA GLY A 38 0.81 -7.77 -4.54
C GLY A 38 1.04 -8.97 -5.48
N ARG A 39 1.12 -10.17 -4.90
CA ARG A 39 1.24 -11.42 -5.67
C ARG A 39 -0.02 -11.74 -6.44
N GLU A 40 -1.17 -11.50 -5.83
CA GLU A 40 -2.46 -11.75 -6.44
C GLU A 40 -2.85 -10.56 -7.31
N PRO A 41 -3.55 -10.78 -8.43
CA PRO A 41 -4.11 -9.67 -9.21
C PRO A 41 -5.01 -8.80 -8.31
N ASP A 42 -4.95 -7.49 -8.50
CA ASP A 42 -5.74 -6.51 -7.75
C ASP A 42 -5.48 -6.49 -6.24
N HIS A 43 -4.32 -6.98 -5.81
CA HIS A 43 -3.85 -6.83 -4.43
C HIS A 43 -2.64 -5.90 -4.40
N VAL A 44 -2.52 -5.11 -3.34
CA VAL A 44 -1.38 -4.20 -3.13
C VAL A 44 -0.85 -4.31 -1.72
N VAL A 45 0.43 -3.97 -1.55
CA VAL A 45 1.06 -3.83 -0.24
C VAL A 45 1.24 -2.33 0.01
N LEU A 46 0.70 -1.86 1.13
CA LEU A 46 0.76 -0.46 1.54
C LEU A 46 1.53 -0.34 2.84
N ARG A 47 2.48 0.59 2.90
CA ARG A 47 3.14 0.92 4.17
C ARG A 47 2.11 1.58 5.09
N ALA A 48 2.07 1.15 6.35
CA ALA A 48 1.15 1.69 7.35
C ALA A 48 1.74 1.50 8.75
N GLY A 49 1.39 2.38 9.68
CA GLY A 49 1.81 2.20 11.08
C GLY A 49 1.21 0.93 11.67
N LEU A 50 1.89 0.32 12.64
CA LEU A 50 1.45 -0.95 13.24
C LEU A 50 0.05 -0.87 13.81
N ASP A 51 -0.28 0.23 14.50
CA ASP A 51 -1.63 0.43 15.06
C ASP A 51 -2.67 0.56 13.95
N GLU A 52 -2.33 1.22 12.86
CA GLU A 52 -3.23 1.36 11.71
C GLU A 52 -3.45 0.02 11.01
N VAL A 53 -2.41 -0.79 10.88
CA VAL A 53 -2.53 -2.16 10.33
C VAL A 53 -3.53 -2.96 11.14
N ASP A 54 -3.39 -2.98 12.45
CA ASP A 54 -4.30 -3.71 13.35
C ASP A 54 -5.74 -3.21 13.23
N MET A 55 -5.93 -1.91 13.20
CA MET A 55 -7.24 -1.28 13.07
C MET A 55 -7.90 -1.63 11.73
N LEU A 56 -7.17 -1.57 10.64
CA LEU A 56 -7.69 -1.89 9.30
C LEU A 56 -8.13 -3.35 9.21
N ILE A 57 -7.33 -4.27 9.70
CA ILE A 57 -7.65 -5.70 9.68
C ILE A 57 -8.84 -6.00 10.58
N ALA A 58 -8.93 -5.36 11.75
CA ALA A 58 -10.02 -5.58 12.68
C ALA A 58 -11.36 -5.02 12.18
N THR A 59 -11.33 -3.86 11.50
CA THR A 59 -12.54 -3.16 11.08
C THR A 59 -13.00 -3.52 9.67
N ASP A 60 -12.09 -3.99 8.80
CA ASP A 60 -12.42 -4.32 7.42
C ASP A 60 -11.60 -5.51 6.93
N PRO A 61 -11.80 -6.71 7.51
CA PRO A 61 -11.03 -7.91 7.13
C PRO A 61 -11.35 -8.42 5.73
N ALA A 62 -12.46 -8.00 5.13
CA ALA A 62 -12.78 -8.34 3.74
C ALA A 62 -11.82 -7.66 2.76
N CYS A 63 -11.28 -6.51 3.12
CA CYS A 63 -10.38 -5.72 2.28
C CYS A 63 -8.93 -5.83 2.70
N PHE A 64 -8.63 -5.75 4.00
CA PHE A 64 -7.28 -5.65 4.54
C PHE A 64 -6.84 -6.93 5.25
N TYR A 65 -5.58 -7.32 5.03
CA TYR A 65 -5.03 -8.53 5.64
C TYR A 65 -3.49 -8.46 5.67
N GLN A 66 -2.87 -9.43 6.35
CA GLN A 66 -1.43 -9.66 6.29
C GLN A 66 -1.16 -11.13 6.00
N THR A 67 -0.13 -11.40 5.19
CA THR A 67 0.42 -12.73 5.05
C THR A 67 1.44 -12.98 6.16
N PRO A 68 1.82 -14.25 6.44
CA PRO A 68 2.87 -14.53 7.45
C PRO A 68 4.17 -13.76 7.23
N HIS A 69 4.52 -13.47 5.97
CA HIS A 69 5.71 -12.68 5.63
C HIS A 69 5.66 -11.26 6.22
N TYR A 70 4.45 -10.67 6.30
CA TYR A 70 4.28 -9.27 6.73
C TYR A 70 3.85 -9.11 8.18
N VAL A 71 3.56 -10.19 8.89
CA VAL A 71 3.17 -10.09 10.31
C VAL A 71 4.29 -9.41 11.10
N GLY A 72 3.94 -8.35 11.83
CA GLY A 72 4.88 -7.54 12.60
C GLY A 72 5.57 -6.44 11.80
N TRP A 73 5.38 -6.39 10.48
CA TRP A 73 5.91 -5.31 9.63
C TRP A 73 4.89 -4.16 9.52
N PRO A 74 5.37 -2.91 9.38
CA PRO A 74 4.48 -1.75 9.19
C PRO A 74 3.97 -1.70 7.74
N ALA A 75 3.25 -2.73 7.35
CA ALA A 75 2.66 -2.86 6.02
C ALA A 75 1.39 -3.70 6.08
N VAL A 76 0.41 -3.35 5.27
CA VAL A 76 -0.86 -4.07 5.16
C VAL A 76 -1.12 -4.39 3.69
N LEU A 77 -1.76 -5.53 3.43
CA LEU A 77 -2.21 -5.87 2.10
C LEU A 77 -3.68 -5.48 1.95
N ALA A 78 -4.04 -5.03 0.75
CA ALA A 78 -5.40 -4.62 0.43
C ALA A 78 -5.86 -5.30 -0.86
N ARG A 79 -7.13 -5.74 -0.84
CA ARG A 79 -7.82 -6.25 -2.03
C ARG A 79 -8.51 -5.07 -2.71
N LEU A 80 -8.00 -4.64 -3.86
CA LEU A 80 -8.50 -3.45 -4.56
C LEU A 80 -9.93 -3.62 -5.05
N ASP A 81 -10.35 -4.83 -5.37
CA ASP A 81 -11.70 -5.12 -5.82
C ASP A 81 -12.75 -5.03 -4.68
N ALA A 82 -12.32 -5.12 -3.43
CA ALA A 82 -13.18 -5.01 -2.25
C ALA A 82 -13.07 -3.65 -1.58
N ALA A 83 -12.08 -2.83 -1.94
CA ALA A 83 -11.78 -1.57 -1.26
C ALA A 83 -12.53 -0.40 -1.87
N ASP A 84 -12.90 0.57 -1.01
CA ASP A 84 -13.35 1.89 -1.46
C ASP A 84 -12.15 2.63 -2.08
N PRO A 85 -12.25 3.08 -3.36
CA PRO A 85 -11.15 3.79 -4.00
C PRO A 85 -10.69 5.04 -3.26
N GLU A 86 -11.61 5.79 -2.66
CA GLU A 86 -11.26 6.98 -1.88
C GLU A 86 -10.44 6.62 -0.64
N ARG A 87 -10.77 5.51 0.00
CA ARG A 87 -10.02 5.03 1.16
C ARG A 87 -8.60 4.60 0.76
N ILE A 88 -8.47 3.92 -0.37
CA ILE A 88 -7.15 3.53 -0.89
C ILE A 88 -6.32 4.78 -1.20
N ALA A 89 -6.89 5.81 -1.80
CA ALA A 89 -6.20 7.05 -2.09
C ALA A 89 -5.65 7.70 -0.81
N VAL A 90 -6.44 7.75 0.25
CA VAL A 90 -6.01 8.28 1.55
C VAL A 90 -4.87 7.45 2.14
N LEU A 91 -4.97 6.13 2.07
CA LEU A 91 -3.94 5.23 2.60
C LEU A 91 -2.62 5.33 1.82
N VAL A 92 -2.67 5.54 0.51
CA VAL A 92 -1.48 5.78 -0.32
C VAL A 92 -0.77 7.06 0.12
N GLU A 93 -1.50 8.16 0.33
CA GLU A 93 -0.95 9.41 0.84
C GLU A 93 -0.33 9.24 2.22
N ARG A 94 -1.01 8.53 3.11
CA ARG A 94 -0.50 8.26 4.47
C ARG A 94 0.76 7.41 4.44
N ALA A 95 0.83 6.44 3.53
CA ALA A 95 2.02 5.61 3.35
C ALA A 95 3.25 6.44 2.98
N LEU A 96 3.08 7.41 2.08
CA LEU A 96 4.14 8.35 1.74
C LEU A 96 4.57 9.17 2.96
N SER A 97 3.62 9.68 3.73
CA SER A 97 3.87 10.51 4.90
C SER A 97 4.73 9.81 5.95
N LEU A 98 4.60 8.49 6.09
CA LEU A 98 5.39 7.71 7.04
C LEU A 98 6.89 7.72 6.70
N ILE A 99 7.25 7.93 5.45
CA ILE A 99 8.66 7.98 5.01
C ILE A 99 9.20 9.40 5.07
N HIS A 100 8.35 10.41 4.93
CA HIS A 100 8.75 11.81 4.91
C HIS A 100 9.06 12.41 6.29
N ILE A 101 8.76 11.70 7.33
CA ILE A 101 9.01 12.18 8.71
C ILE A 101 10.49 12.17 9.04
#